data_d730874142f0727e2839cea94990cdaa
#
_entry.id   d730874142f0727e2839cea94990cdaa
#
_cell.length_a   1.000
_cell.length_b   1.000
_cell.length_c   1.000
_cell.angle_alpha   90.00
_cell.angle_beta   90.00
_cell.angle_gamma   90.00
#
_symmetry.space_group_name_H-M   'P 1'
#
loop_
_entity.id
_entity.type
_entity.pdbx_description
1 polymer ?
#
loop_
_entity_poly.entity_id
_entity_poly.type
_entity_poly.pdbx_seq_one_letter_code
_entity_poly.pdbx_strand_id
1 'polypeptide(L)'
;ARNRDLAHQIAERGVILSEFPLGFKALPNNFPRRNRIISGLSRGVLVVEAALQSGSLITARQAAEQNREVFAIPGSIHSPLARGCHSLIRQGAKLVESAADILEELQLPAVALFSSTERTPNGTENNSEADADSPTQQLILDKLGFDPCDLDSLAERTGLSIAELSGGLMMLELSGVVEKRVGNVYARLG
;
A
#
# COMPACT_ATOMS: atom_id res chain seq x y z
N ALA A 1 1.79 26.42 12.27
CA ALA A 1 2.48 25.23 11.71
C ALA A 1 1.54 24.53 10.73
N ARG A 2 2.05 23.98 9.61
CA ARG A 2 1.27 23.42 8.50
C ARG A 2 0.26 22.34 8.90
N ASN A 3 0.55 21.58 9.97
CA ASN A 3 -0.26 20.44 10.41
C ASN A 3 -0.86 20.66 11.82
N ARG A 4 -1.15 21.91 12.20
CA ARG A 4 -1.66 22.22 13.54
C ARG A 4 -3.04 21.61 13.77
N ASP A 5 -3.93 21.77 12.82
CA ASP A 5 -5.32 21.28 12.91
C ASP A 5 -5.36 19.75 12.99
N LEU A 6 -4.50 19.07 12.23
CA LEU A 6 -4.34 17.62 12.33
C LEU A 6 -3.87 17.21 13.74
N ALA A 7 -2.93 17.94 14.35
CA ALA A 7 -2.47 17.65 15.71
C ALA A 7 -3.60 17.79 16.75
N HIS A 8 -4.47 18.79 16.60
CA HIS A 8 -5.66 18.95 17.46
C HIS A 8 -6.64 17.78 17.29
N GLN A 9 -6.95 17.40 16.04
CA GLN A 9 -7.82 16.27 15.77
C GLN A 9 -7.27 14.95 16.34
N ILE A 10 -5.94 14.74 16.28
CA ILE A 10 -5.31 13.56 16.88
C ILE A 10 -5.44 13.63 18.41
N ALA A 11 -5.23 14.80 19.03
CA ALA A 11 -5.34 14.94 20.49
C ALA A 11 -6.77 14.74 21.00
N GLU A 12 -7.79 15.05 20.19
CA GLU A 12 -9.22 14.84 20.52
C GLU A 12 -9.64 13.37 20.48
N ARG A 13 -9.03 12.56 19.56
CA ARG A 13 -9.45 11.19 19.28
C ARG A 13 -8.41 10.13 19.66
N GLY A 14 -7.27 10.56 20.13
CA GLY A 14 -6.13 9.71 20.45
C GLY A 14 -5.15 10.39 21.36
N VAL A 15 -3.85 10.07 21.20
CA VAL A 15 -2.79 10.63 22.02
C VAL A 15 -1.54 10.93 21.19
N ILE A 16 -0.83 12.00 21.56
CA ILE A 16 0.49 12.32 21.01
C ILE A 16 1.53 11.96 22.05
N LEU A 17 2.39 10.97 21.73
CA LEU A 17 3.46 10.52 22.60
C LEU A 17 4.80 11.12 22.16
N SER A 18 5.61 11.58 23.11
CA SER A 18 6.95 12.10 22.86
C SER A 18 7.87 11.78 24.03
N GLU A 19 9.12 11.44 23.73
CA GLU A 19 10.21 11.36 24.73
C GLU A 19 10.90 12.72 24.96
N PHE A 20 10.59 13.71 24.12
CA PHE A 20 11.21 15.01 24.21
C PHE A 20 10.31 15.98 24.97
N PRO A 21 10.88 16.85 25.81
CA PRO A 21 10.12 17.87 26.52
C PRO A 21 9.50 18.89 25.56
N LEU A 22 8.46 19.57 26.02
CA LEU A 22 7.81 20.62 25.26
C LEU A 22 8.82 21.70 24.84
N GLY A 23 8.68 22.19 23.61
CA GLY A 23 9.59 23.19 23.04
C GLY A 23 10.90 22.64 22.48
N PHE A 24 11.15 21.33 22.58
CA PHE A 24 12.34 20.73 21.99
C PHE A 24 12.30 20.81 20.47
N LYS A 25 13.40 21.25 19.85
CA LYS A 25 13.48 21.40 18.39
C LYS A 25 13.59 20.05 17.67
N ALA A 26 12.95 19.94 16.52
CA ALA A 26 13.11 18.80 15.65
C ALA A 26 14.54 18.78 15.07
N LEU A 27 15.30 17.73 15.38
CA LEU A 27 16.65 17.49 14.88
C LEU A 27 16.68 16.18 14.08
N PRO A 28 17.49 16.07 13.00
CA PRO A 28 17.57 14.87 12.19
C PRO A 28 17.88 13.60 13.01
N ASN A 29 18.75 13.69 13.99
CA ASN A 29 19.14 12.56 14.85
C ASN A 29 17.99 12.05 15.77
N ASN A 30 16.91 12.82 15.89
CA ASN A 30 15.76 12.40 16.70
C ASN A 30 14.81 11.47 15.96
N PHE A 31 14.88 11.41 14.61
CA PHE A 31 14.02 10.51 13.83
C PHE A 31 14.27 9.03 14.13
N PRO A 32 15.52 8.53 14.14
CA PRO A 32 15.79 7.14 14.53
C PRO A 32 15.40 6.85 15.98
N ARG A 33 15.63 7.80 16.89
CA ARG A 33 15.27 7.65 18.32
C ARG A 33 13.77 7.49 18.50
N ARG A 34 12.96 8.30 17.78
CA ARG A 34 11.50 8.15 17.80
C ARG A 34 11.04 6.83 17.17
N ASN A 35 11.69 6.36 16.10
CA ASN A 35 11.27 5.16 15.39
C ASN A 35 11.27 3.91 16.28
N ARG A 36 12.14 3.84 17.29
CA ARG A 36 12.12 2.76 18.29
C ARG A 36 10.82 2.69 19.11
N ILE A 37 10.14 3.85 19.30
CA ILE A 37 8.84 3.88 19.96
C ILE A 37 7.76 3.37 19.01
N ILE A 38 7.83 3.77 17.74
CA ILE A 38 6.88 3.32 16.71
C ILE A 38 6.96 1.81 16.57
N SER A 39 8.16 1.24 16.39
CA SER A 39 8.35 -0.20 16.30
C SER A 39 7.96 -0.93 17.58
N GLY A 40 8.31 -0.37 18.74
CA GLY A 40 8.03 -0.98 20.05
C GLY A 40 6.54 -1.07 20.39
N LEU A 41 5.74 -0.09 19.96
CA LEU A 41 4.29 -0.07 20.13
C LEU A 41 3.55 -0.92 19.09
N SER A 42 4.23 -1.33 18.02
CA SER A 42 3.66 -2.13 16.94
C SER A 42 3.80 -3.63 17.25
N ARG A 43 2.97 -4.46 16.68
CA ARG A 43 3.12 -5.92 16.67
C ARG A 43 4.11 -6.36 15.60
N GLY A 44 4.22 -5.61 14.53
CA GLY A 44 5.15 -5.84 13.44
C GLY A 44 5.36 -4.57 12.60
N VAL A 45 6.35 -4.59 11.73
CA VAL A 45 6.70 -3.50 10.81
C VAL A 45 6.69 -4.03 9.39
N LEU A 46 5.87 -3.44 8.53
CA LEU A 46 5.85 -3.70 7.09
C LEU A 46 6.71 -2.68 6.36
N VAL A 47 7.65 -3.17 5.56
CA VAL A 47 8.44 -2.35 4.63
C VAL A 47 7.95 -2.59 3.20
N VAL A 48 7.27 -1.59 2.64
CA VAL A 48 6.72 -1.64 1.29
C VAL A 48 7.82 -1.44 0.24
N GLU A 49 8.62 -0.39 0.43
CA GLU A 49 9.77 -0.07 -0.43
C GLU A 49 10.92 0.48 0.40
N ALA A 50 12.14 0.08 0.08
CA ALA A 50 13.36 0.63 0.67
C ALA A 50 14.56 0.45 -0.25
N ALA A 51 15.31 1.53 -0.50
CA ALA A 51 16.68 1.43 -1.00
C ALA A 51 17.59 0.94 0.13
N LEU A 52 18.79 0.43 -0.20
CA LEU A 52 19.76 -0.11 0.80
C LEU A 52 20.16 0.89 1.89
N GLN A 53 20.05 2.19 1.63
CA GLN A 53 20.38 3.26 2.59
C GLN A 53 19.13 3.94 3.17
N SER A 54 17.95 3.35 3.01
CA SER A 54 16.70 3.92 3.51
C SER A 54 16.63 3.90 5.04
N GLY A 55 16.11 4.99 5.61
CA GLY A 55 15.80 5.06 7.04
C GLY A 55 14.78 4.02 7.50
N SER A 56 13.94 3.49 6.60
CA SER A 56 12.99 2.41 6.88
C SER A 56 13.70 1.13 7.37
N LEU A 57 14.91 0.86 6.86
CA LEU A 57 15.71 -0.29 7.29
C LEU A 57 16.20 -0.15 8.73
N ILE A 58 16.39 1.08 9.22
CA ILE A 58 16.73 1.33 10.63
C ILE A 58 15.55 0.94 11.50
N THR A 59 14.33 1.33 11.12
CA THR A 59 13.12 0.99 11.87
C THR A 59 12.86 -0.52 11.85
N ALA A 60 13.04 -1.18 10.69
CA ALA A 60 12.90 -2.63 10.58
C ALA A 60 13.90 -3.37 11.48
N ARG A 61 15.16 -2.93 11.54
CA ARG A 61 16.17 -3.51 12.42
C ARG A 61 15.82 -3.32 13.90
N GLN A 62 15.37 -2.11 14.27
CA GLN A 62 14.91 -1.84 15.64
C GLN A 62 13.71 -2.71 16.02
N ALA A 63 12.79 -2.96 15.09
CA ALA A 63 11.67 -3.88 15.32
C ALA A 63 12.15 -5.29 15.62
N ALA A 64 13.07 -5.83 14.81
CA ALA A 64 13.67 -7.15 15.03
C ALA A 64 14.40 -7.24 16.39
N GLU A 65 15.19 -6.21 16.75
CA GLU A 65 15.85 -6.12 18.07
C GLU A 65 14.86 -6.08 19.24
N GLN A 66 13.64 -5.61 18.99
CA GLN A 66 12.55 -5.56 19.97
C GLN A 66 11.64 -6.80 19.93
N ASN A 67 12.03 -7.86 19.24
CA ASN A 67 11.24 -9.07 19.02
C ASN A 67 9.85 -8.76 18.40
N ARG A 68 9.83 -7.85 17.44
CA ARG A 68 8.66 -7.57 16.61
C ARG A 68 8.82 -8.22 15.26
N GLU A 69 7.71 -8.64 14.67
CA GLU A 69 7.72 -9.20 13.33
C GLU A 69 8.14 -8.16 12.29
N VAL A 70 8.93 -8.57 11.32
CA VAL A 70 9.33 -7.72 10.19
C VAL A 70 8.84 -8.34 8.90
N PHE A 71 8.06 -7.58 8.17
CA PHE A 71 7.49 -7.94 6.88
C PHE A 71 8.08 -7.09 5.77
N ALA A 72 8.25 -7.67 4.60
CA ALA A 72 8.72 -6.93 3.44
C ALA A 72 7.98 -7.37 2.18
N ILE A 73 7.53 -6.39 1.39
CA ILE A 73 6.95 -6.64 0.08
C ILE A 73 8.08 -6.87 -0.91
N PRO A 74 8.07 -7.99 -1.66
CA PRO A 74 9.03 -8.21 -2.73
C PRO A 74 8.79 -7.22 -3.88
N GLY A 75 9.83 -6.91 -4.62
CA GLY A 75 9.73 -6.07 -5.81
C GLY A 75 10.67 -6.56 -6.91
N SER A 76 10.69 -5.86 -8.03
CA SER A 76 11.58 -6.20 -9.13
C SER A 76 13.04 -6.18 -8.66
N ILE A 77 13.81 -7.21 -9.04
CA ILE A 77 15.27 -7.29 -8.77
C ILE A 77 16.05 -6.15 -9.43
N HIS A 78 15.47 -5.53 -10.45
CA HIS A 78 16.06 -4.39 -11.17
C HIS A 78 15.73 -3.05 -10.50
N SER A 79 14.74 -3.00 -9.60
CA SER A 79 14.38 -1.77 -8.88
C SER A 79 15.36 -1.47 -7.75
N PRO A 80 16.00 -0.29 -7.74
CA PRO A 80 16.83 0.14 -6.61
C PRO A 80 16.03 0.24 -5.29
N LEU A 81 14.74 0.55 -5.37
CA LEU A 81 13.85 0.70 -4.21
C LEU A 81 13.41 -0.64 -3.61
N ALA A 82 13.50 -1.75 -4.34
CA ALA A 82 13.22 -3.08 -3.83
C ALA A 82 14.42 -3.75 -3.13
N ARG A 83 15.63 -3.25 -3.34
CA ARG A 83 16.86 -3.87 -2.82
C ARG A 83 16.91 -3.93 -1.30
N GLY A 84 16.34 -2.95 -0.61
CA GLY A 84 16.22 -2.95 0.85
C GLY A 84 15.27 -4.02 1.34
N CYS A 85 14.12 -4.20 0.71
CA CYS A 85 13.16 -5.26 1.02
C CYS A 85 13.78 -6.64 0.80
N HIS A 86 14.48 -6.84 -0.34
CA HIS A 86 15.22 -8.10 -0.59
C HIS A 86 16.30 -8.36 0.44
N SER A 87 16.98 -7.32 0.94
CA SER A 87 17.97 -7.47 2.01
C SER A 87 17.31 -7.89 3.33
N LEU A 88 16.17 -7.32 3.67
CA LEU A 88 15.40 -7.71 4.86
C LEU A 88 14.92 -9.15 4.78
N ILE A 89 14.36 -9.57 3.64
CA ILE A 89 13.90 -10.96 3.41
C ILE A 89 15.06 -11.94 3.61
N ARG A 90 16.24 -11.65 3.06
CA ARG A 90 17.45 -12.48 3.27
C ARG A 90 17.93 -12.51 4.71
N GLN A 91 17.58 -11.52 5.52
CA GLN A 91 17.89 -11.45 6.95
C GLN A 91 16.81 -12.09 7.83
N GLY A 92 15.78 -12.67 7.23
CA GLY A 92 14.70 -13.37 7.93
C GLY A 92 13.39 -12.60 8.06
N ALA A 93 13.27 -11.42 7.45
CA ALA A 93 11.98 -10.75 7.36
C ALA A 93 11.02 -11.60 6.51
N LYS A 94 9.76 -11.66 6.91
CA LYS A 94 8.73 -12.41 6.20
C LYS A 94 8.39 -11.71 4.88
N LEU A 95 8.47 -12.43 3.77
CA LEU A 95 7.93 -11.97 2.50
C LEU A 95 6.41 -12.00 2.57
N VAL A 96 5.75 -10.91 2.18
CA VAL A 96 4.29 -10.79 2.15
C VAL A 96 3.83 -10.20 0.83
N GLU A 97 2.74 -10.72 0.30
CA GLU A 97 2.10 -10.28 -0.93
C GLU A 97 0.70 -9.73 -0.67
N SER A 98 0.12 -10.10 0.48
CA SER A 98 -1.22 -9.71 0.88
C SER A 98 -1.31 -9.34 2.36
N ALA A 99 -2.40 -8.67 2.75
CA ALA A 99 -2.69 -8.41 4.15
C ALA A 99 -2.98 -9.71 4.93
N ALA A 100 -3.47 -10.75 4.26
CA ALA A 100 -3.75 -12.05 4.88
C ALA A 100 -2.48 -12.68 5.44
N ASP A 101 -1.36 -12.60 4.72
CA ASP A 101 -0.06 -13.15 5.16
C ASP A 101 0.40 -12.51 6.48
N ILE A 102 0.17 -11.19 6.63
CA ILE A 102 0.50 -10.46 7.86
C ILE A 102 -0.39 -10.90 9.02
N LEU A 103 -1.70 -11.05 8.76
CA LEU A 103 -2.67 -11.44 9.78
C LEU A 103 -2.43 -12.85 10.30
N GLU A 104 -2.12 -13.77 9.39
CA GLU A 104 -1.79 -15.16 9.72
C GLU A 104 -0.55 -15.20 10.62
N GLU A 105 0.52 -14.51 10.24
CA GLU A 105 1.75 -14.47 11.02
C GLU A 105 1.56 -13.85 12.40
N LEU A 106 0.80 -12.75 12.48
CA LEU A 106 0.49 -12.09 13.75
C LEU A 106 -0.60 -12.81 14.56
N GLN A 107 -1.14 -13.92 14.05
CA GLN A 107 -2.24 -14.68 14.64
C GLN A 107 -3.45 -13.79 14.97
N LEU A 108 -3.73 -12.82 14.08
CA LEU A 108 -4.85 -11.92 14.23
C LEU A 108 -6.07 -12.49 13.48
N PRO A 109 -7.27 -12.48 14.09
CA PRO A 109 -8.46 -12.89 13.36
C PRO A 109 -8.69 -11.95 12.17
N ALA A 110 -8.81 -12.54 10.98
CA ALA A 110 -9.06 -11.81 9.73
C ALA A 110 -10.30 -10.89 9.78
N VAL A 111 -11.26 -11.23 10.60
CA VAL A 111 -12.53 -10.48 10.80
C VAL A 111 -12.30 -9.06 11.34
N ALA A 112 -11.22 -8.79 12.06
CA ALA A 112 -11.00 -7.48 12.69
C ALA A 112 -10.67 -6.35 11.70
N LEU A 113 -10.21 -6.66 10.47
CA LEU A 113 -9.85 -5.64 9.49
C LEU A 113 -10.94 -5.35 8.46
N PHE A 114 -11.81 -6.31 8.18
CA PHE A 114 -12.89 -6.11 7.20
C PHE A 114 -14.14 -5.44 7.81
N SER A 115 -14.25 -5.41 9.14
CA SER A 115 -15.36 -4.74 9.83
C SER A 115 -15.26 -3.22 9.88
N SER A 116 -14.15 -2.63 9.50
CA SER A 116 -13.97 -1.17 9.51
C SER A 116 -14.15 -0.50 8.13
N THR A 117 -14.43 -1.29 7.08
CA THR A 117 -14.62 -0.73 5.72
C THR A 117 -16.09 -0.62 5.33
N GLU A 118 -17.04 -1.12 6.16
CA GLU A 118 -18.45 -0.85 5.98
C GLU A 118 -18.92 0.27 6.92
N ARG A 119 -18.39 1.46 6.78
CA ARG A 119 -19.11 2.68 7.11
C ARG A 119 -19.58 3.30 5.81
N THR A 120 -20.68 2.80 5.34
CA THR A 120 -21.57 3.51 4.43
C THR A 120 -21.90 4.88 5.05
N PRO A 121 -21.56 5.98 4.43
CA PRO A 121 -22.30 7.22 4.70
C PRO A 121 -23.64 7.08 4.00
N ASN A 122 -24.69 7.06 4.78
CA ASN A 122 -26.03 7.27 4.28
C ASN A 122 -26.11 8.55 3.44
N GLY A 123 -26.73 8.39 2.28
CA GLY A 123 -27.66 9.36 1.73
C GLY A 123 -27.05 10.44 0.86
N THR A 124 -27.13 10.27 -0.41
CA THR A 124 -27.92 11.16 -1.27
C THR A 124 -27.98 10.51 -2.65
N GLU A 125 -29.18 10.10 -3.02
CA GLU A 125 -29.52 9.73 -4.37
C GLU A 125 -29.25 10.93 -5.28
N ASN A 126 -28.34 10.77 -6.24
CA ASN A 126 -28.39 11.51 -7.48
C ASN A 126 -28.08 10.54 -8.61
N ASN A 127 -29.13 10.19 -9.29
CA ASN A 127 -29.14 9.53 -10.58
C ASN A 127 -28.17 10.24 -11.53
N SER A 128 -27.15 9.51 -11.95
CA SER A 128 -26.50 9.71 -13.25
C SER A 128 -26.17 8.32 -13.75
N GLU A 129 -27.05 7.79 -14.56
CA GLU A 129 -26.85 6.60 -15.36
C GLU A 129 -25.62 6.85 -16.26
N ALA A 130 -24.53 6.19 -15.94
CA ALA A 130 -23.47 5.89 -16.88
C ALA A 130 -23.03 4.45 -16.58
N ASP A 131 -23.52 3.53 -17.40
CA ASP A 131 -23.20 2.10 -17.40
C ASP A 131 -21.69 1.87 -17.44
N ALA A 132 -21.11 1.53 -16.31
CA ALA A 132 -19.70 1.10 -16.19
C ALA A 132 -19.56 -0.11 -15.26
N ASP A 133 -20.42 -1.12 -15.44
CA ASP A 133 -20.34 -2.37 -14.68
C ASP A 133 -20.59 -3.59 -15.54
N SER A 134 -19.87 -3.69 -16.67
CA SER A 134 -19.83 -5.00 -17.31
C SER A 134 -18.82 -5.88 -16.54
N PRO A 135 -19.17 -7.13 -16.24
CA PRO A 135 -18.30 -8.07 -15.51
C PRO A 135 -16.92 -8.20 -16.16
N THR A 136 -16.83 -7.94 -17.46
CA THR A 136 -15.59 -7.94 -18.23
C THR A 136 -14.67 -6.77 -17.84
N GLN A 137 -15.22 -5.58 -17.58
CA GLN A 137 -14.42 -4.41 -17.19
C GLN A 137 -13.86 -4.56 -15.78
N GLN A 138 -14.63 -5.11 -14.85
CA GLN A 138 -14.16 -5.44 -13.50
C GLN A 138 -13.02 -6.46 -13.53
N LEU A 139 -13.17 -7.52 -14.34
CA LEU A 139 -12.12 -8.53 -14.53
C LEU A 139 -10.83 -7.90 -15.09
N ILE A 140 -10.95 -7.01 -16.06
CA ILE A 140 -9.80 -6.30 -16.64
C ILE A 140 -9.11 -5.44 -15.57
N LEU A 141 -9.84 -4.68 -14.76
CA LEU A 141 -9.29 -3.84 -13.69
C LEU A 141 -8.60 -4.65 -12.60
N ASP A 142 -9.18 -5.77 -12.19
CA ASP A 142 -8.59 -6.66 -11.19
C ASP A 142 -7.26 -7.27 -11.65
N LYS A 143 -7.19 -7.65 -12.94
CA LYS A 143 -5.99 -8.28 -13.50
C LYS A 143 -4.94 -7.28 -13.97
N LEU A 144 -5.34 -6.05 -14.29
CA LEU A 144 -4.43 -4.96 -14.62
C LEU A 144 -3.62 -4.53 -13.37
N GLY A 145 -4.29 -4.49 -12.20
CA GLY A 145 -3.65 -4.01 -10.98
C GLY A 145 -3.29 -2.52 -11.06
N PHE A 146 -2.23 -2.12 -10.33
CA PHE A 146 -1.74 -0.73 -10.29
C PHE A 146 -0.45 -0.52 -11.09
N ASP A 147 0.22 -1.60 -11.51
CA ASP A 147 1.43 -1.51 -12.33
C ASP A 147 1.07 -1.43 -13.82
N PRO A 148 1.84 -0.67 -14.61
CA PRO A 148 1.66 -0.66 -16.06
C PRO A 148 1.84 -2.04 -16.67
N CYS A 149 0.87 -2.49 -17.45
CA CYS A 149 0.84 -3.82 -18.08
C CYS A 149 0.62 -3.70 -19.59
N ASP A 150 1.33 -4.49 -20.36
CA ASP A 150 1.11 -4.58 -21.80
C ASP A 150 -0.11 -5.45 -22.13
N LEU A 151 -0.65 -5.25 -23.34
CA LEU A 151 -1.89 -5.91 -23.78
C LEU A 151 -1.76 -7.43 -23.81
N ASP A 152 -0.59 -7.96 -24.20
CA ASP A 152 -0.38 -9.41 -24.34
C ASP A 152 -0.32 -10.08 -22.97
N SER A 153 0.41 -9.49 -22.02
CA SER A 153 0.43 -9.95 -20.63
C SER A 153 -0.95 -9.88 -19.97
N LEU A 154 -1.74 -8.87 -20.31
CA LEU A 154 -3.10 -8.74 -19.78
C LEU A 154 -4.04 -9.79 -20.39
N ALA A 155 -3.84 -10.16 -21.67
CA ALA A 155 -4.57 -11.26 -22.33
C ALA A 155 -4.29 -12.59 -21.62
N GLU A 156 -3.04 -12.89 -21.31
CA GLU A 156 -2.67 -14.10 -20.56
C GLU A 156 -3.29 -14.14 -19.15
N ARG A 157 -3.31 -13.01 -18.46
CA ARG A 157 -3.85 -12.92 -17.10
C ARG A 157 -5.37 -13.01 -17.01
N THR A 158 -6.07 -12.48 -18.02
CA THR A 158 -7.54 -12.45 -18.05
C THR A 158 -8.15 -13.65 -18.77
N GLY A 159 -7.41 -14.28 -19.69
CA GLY A 159 -7.92 -15.29 -20.59
C GLY A 159 -8.87 -14.75 -21.66
N LEU A 160 -9.00 -13.44 -21.81
CA LEU A 160 -9.84 -12.79 -22.81
C LEU A 160 -9.11 -12.66 -24.15
N SER A 161 -9.87 -12.65 -25.23
CA SER A 161 -9.32 -12.35 -26.55
C SER A 161 -8.84 -10.87 -26.63
N ILE A 162 -7.88 -10.61 -27.50
CA ILE A 162 -7.36 -9.24 -27.73
C ILE A 162 -8.48 -8.27 -28.14
N ALA A 163 -9.49 -8.75 -28.85
CA ALA A 163 -10.63 -7.93 -29.27
C ALA A 163 -11.51 -7.51 -28.08
N GLU A 164 -11.83 -8.44 -27.18
CA GLU A 164 -12.60 -8.18 -25.96
C GLU A 164 -11.85 -7.26 -25.01
N LEU A 165 -10.54 -7.50 -24.83
CA LEU A 165 -9.66 -6.65 -24.04
C LEU A 165 -9.59 -5.23 -24.61
N SER A 166 -9.37 -5.09 -25.91
CA SER A 166 -9.28 -3.75 -26.54
C SER A 166 -10.58 -2.98 -26.39
N GLY A 167 -11.73 -3.66 -26.52
CA GLY A 167 -13.04 -3.06 -26.29
C GLY A 167 -13.24 -2.61 -24.84
N GLY A 168 -12.93 -3.49 -23.88
CA GLY A 168 -13.04 -3.18 -22.44
C GLY A 168 -12.09 -2.06 -22.00
N LEU A 169 -10.84 -2.10 -22.45
CA LEU A 169 -9.83 -1.06 -22.16
C LEU A 169 -10.20 0.29 -22.75
N MET A 170 -10.77 0.32 -23.97
CA MET A 170 -11.25 1.56 -24.59
C MET A 170 -12.36 2.21 -23.77
N MET A 171 -13.30 1.43 -23.26
CA MET A 171 -14.37 1.95 -22.39
C MET A 171 -13.80 2.45 -21.06
N LEU A 172 -12.83 1.76 -20.47
CA LEU A 172 -12.15 2.17 -19.22
C LEU A 172 -11.28 3.42 -19.43
N GLU A 173 -10.70 3.59 -20.62
CA GLU A 173 -9.95 4.81 -20.98
C GLU A 173 -10.90 6.01 -21.15
N LEU A 174 -12.05 5.81 -21.80
CA LEU A 174 -13.09 6.85 -21.96
C LEU A 174 -13.69 7.26 -20.60
N SER A 175 -13.83 6.34 -19.67
CA SER A 175 -14.28 6.64 -18.30
C SER A 175 -13.18 7.24 -17.40
N GLY A 176 -11.95 7.38 -17.89
CA GLY A 176 -10.84 7.97 -17.15
C GLY A 176 -10.30 7.07 -16.01
N VAL A 177 -10.56 5.78 -16.03
CA VAL A 177 -10.09 4.83 -15.03
C VAL A 177 -8.74 4.21 -15.41
N VAL A 178 -8.46 4.12 -16.71
CA VAL A 178 -7.23 3.56 -17.28
C VAL A 178 -6.63 4.56 -18.28
N GLU A 179 -5.30 4.62 -18.31
CA GLU A 179 -4.52 5.43 -19.26
C GLU A 179 -3.71 4.52 -20.18
N LYS A 180 -3.79 4.78 -21.49
CA LYS A 180 -2.93 4.14 -22.48
C LYS A 180 -1.60 4.87 -22.59
N ARG A 181 -0.49 4.16 -22.43
CA ARG A 181 0.89 4.67 -22.57
C ARG A 181 1.53 4.21 -23.88
N VAL A 182 2.69 4.75 -24.18
CA VAL A 182 3.47 4.39 -25.37
C VAL A 182 3.80 2.88 -25.34
N GLY A 183 3.60 2.18 -26.47
CA GLY A 183 3.93 0.75 -26.60
C GLY A 183 2.79 -0.20 -26.19
N ASN A 184 1.51 0.22 -26.34
CA ASN A 184 0.34 -0.60 -25.97
C ASN A 184 0.34 -1.04 -24.48
N VAL A 185 0.91 -0.22 -23.62
CA VAL A 185 0.92 -0.40 -22.16
C VAL A 185 -0.24 0.37 -21.56
N TYR A 186 -0.96 -0.25 -20.65
CA TYR A 186 -2.08 0.34 -19.94
C TYR A 186 -1.77 0.44 -18.45
N ALA A 187 -2.19 1.54 -17.83
CA ALA A 187 -2.01 1.77 -16.40
C ALA A 187 -3.32 2.28 -15.78
N ARG A 188 -3.64 1.82 -14.59
CA ARG A 188 -4.78 2.30 -13.83
C ARG A 188 -4.48 3.69 -13.29
N LEU A 189 -5.42 4.62 -13.46
CA LEU A 189 -5.40 5.92 -12.82
C LEU A 189 -6.00 5.77 -11.41
N GLY A 190 -5.25 6.16 -10.37
CA GLY A 190 -5.63 6.06 -8.97
C GLY A 190 -6.60 7.12 -8.51
#